data_692ef7eeef1d73246214dbcf049dadad
#
_entry.id   692ef7eeef1d73246214dbcf049dadad
#
_cell.length_a   1.000
_cell.length_b   1.000
_cell.length_c   1.000
_cell.angle_alpha   90.00
_cell.angle_beta   90.00
_cell.angle_gamma   90.00
#
_symmetry.space_group_name_H-M   'P 1'
#
loop_
_entity.id
_entity.type
_entity.pdbx_description
1 polymer ?
#
loop_
_entity_poly.entity_id
_entity_poly.type
_entity_poly.pdbx_seq_one_letter_code
_entity_poly.pdbx_strand_id
1 'polypeptide(L)'
;MKNNNCYKLIFVFLLLSGISFSQIPDSISVSKLYPFKVDSISIKGNEQTEEFIIRRELTFNIGDTLSADIVQYNRERIYSLGLFAHVYVYPIEKASINILEIVVEERWYIYPIPFVTIKEKDFNKLSFGMFLKINNFRGRNEDITAVTAFGYDPAFSLNYYNPNIIGKEDFFLRTGFIYSDVNNKSPSAEFLYGEKFSQKFFRTHFLIGKRLGLFHKLYVATAYNYYESPKYISGINVSGERIDRFPELQFGYEFDSRDLIQFPRNGIFASASFSLKGLGLNSINYNVTKFDFREYRKIVGNLFSKWRFSARFTNGNEIPFYDYSILGIDEKVRGYFTRKTEGNHFYFASAEFFYPIIEELNLNFDFIPIIPEQLLKFRIALYTQAFGDAGTTQYKHQPLSLNRFISGYGLGLTLLVLPYNILRIEYALDNFGNKEWIFDLGISF
;
A
#
# COMPACT_ATOMS: atom_id res chain seq x y z
N MET A 1 -7.79 -21.33 44.47
CA MET A 1 -7.62 -20.64 43.21
C MET A 1 -8.36 -21.44 42.14
N LYS A 2 -9.58 -21.06 41.80
CA LYS A 2 -10.43 -21.79 40.81
C LYS A 2 -10.95 -20.81 39.76
N ASN A 3 -10.64 -21.16 38.52
CA ASN A 3 -11.37 -20.92 37.26
C ASN A 3 -11.99 -19.54 36.99
N ASN A 4 -11.18 -18.63 36.37
CA ASN A 4 -11.67 -17.46 35.63
C ASN A 4 -11.63 -17.65 34.11
N ASN A 5 -11.39 -18.85 33.61
CA ASN A 5 -11.28 -19.08 32.14
C ASN A 5 -12.59 -19.44 31.45
N CYS A 6 -13.65 -19.77 32.22
CA CYS A 6 -14.93 -20.14 31.64
C CYS A 6 -15.70 -18.98 31.02
N TYR A 7 -15.58 -17.77 31.59
CA TYR A 7 -16.29 -16.59 31.08
C TYR A 7 -15.70 -16.03 29.78
N LYS A 8 -14.41 -16.21 29.54
CA LYS A 8 -13.77 -15.80 28.27
C LYS A 8 -14.21 -16.68 27.07
N LEU A 9 -14.41 -17.97 27.32
CA LEU A 9 -14.94 -18.88 26.28
C LEU A 9 -16.41 -18.63 25.98
N ILE A 10 -17.23 -18.27 26.98
CA ILE A 10 -18.65 -17.97 26.82
C ILE A 10 -18.83 -16.67 26.03
N PHE A 11 -17.98 -15.64 26.25
CA PHE A 11 -18.03 -14.39 25.49
C PHE A 11 -17.65 -14.57 24.01
N VAL A 12 -16.69 -15.43 23.71
CA VAL A 12 -16.33 -15.81 22.33
C VAL A 12 -17.45 -16.62 21.66
N PHE A 13 -18.11 -17.50 22.41
CA PHE A 13 -19.22 -18.31 21.88
C PHE A 13 -20.50 -17.50 21.66
N LEU A 14 -20.78 -16.51 22.50
CA LEU A 14 -21.90 -15.57 22.31
C LEU A 14 -21.68 -14.60 21.14
N LEU A 15 -20.43 -14.23 20.83
CA LEU A 15 -20.08 -13.47 19.63
C LEU A 15 -20.25 -14.31 18.35
N LEU A 16 -20.05 -15.63 18.42
CA LEU A 16 -20.23 -16.53 17.26
C LEU A 16 -21.69 -16.86 16.96
N SER A 17 -22.60 -16.78 17.93
CA SER A 17 -24.01 -17.08 17.73
C SER A 17 -24.84 -15.97 17.07
N GLY A 18 -24.25 -14.75 16.93
CA GLY A 18 -24.86 -13.60 16.24
C GLY A 18 -24.33 -13.35 14.84
N ILE A 19 -23.47 -14.20 14.30
CA ILE A 19 -22.91 -14.02 12.95
C ILE A 19 -24.00 -14.42 11.95
N SER A 20 -24.68 -13.43 11.39
CA SER A 20 -25.49 -13.63 10.20
C SER A 20 -24.54 -13.79 9.01
N PHE A 21 -24.39 -15.03 8.55
CA PHE A 21 -23.82 -15.24 7.22
C PHE A 21 -24.80 -14.60 6.23
N SER A 22 -24.40 -13.52 5.59
CA SER A 22 -25.09 -13.05 4.41
C SER A 22 -24.94 -14.17 3.37
N GLN A 23 -25.96 -15.03 3.31
CA GLN A 23 -26.03 -15.99 2.23
C GLN A 23 -26.14 -15.18 0.96
N ILE A 24 -25.14 -15.28 0.09
CA ILE A 24 -25.31 -15.02 -1.33
C ILE A 24 -26.64 -15.75 -1.68
N PRO A 25 -27.63 -15.05 -2.27
CA PRO A 25 -28.87 -15.71 -2.67
C PRO A 25 -28.44 -16.95 -3.44
N ASP A 26 -29.00 -18.10 -3.03
CA ASP A 26 -28.62 -19.47 -3.42
C ASP A 26 -28.00 -19.45 -4.80
N SER A 27 -26.79 -19.94 -4.91
CA SER A 27 -26.09 -20.07 -6.16
C SER A 27 -26.96 -20.83 -7.17
N ILE A 28 -27.92 -20.11 -7.76
CA ILE A 28 -28.41 -20.44 -9.11
C ILE A 28 -27.10 -20.62 -9.84
N SER A 29 -26.83 -21.87 -10.23
CA SER A 29 -25.55 -22.30 -10.73
C SER A 29 -25.02 -21.23 -11.71
N VAL A 30 -24.22 -20.29 -11.18
CA VAL A 30 -23.71 -19.09 -11.89
C VAL A 30 -23.02 -19.53 -13.17
N SER A 31 -22.46 -20.75 -13.19
CA SER A 31 -21.88 -21.40 -14.37
C SER A 31 -22.82 -21.59 -15.55
N LYS A 32 -24.13 -21.67 -15.34
CA LYS A 32 -25.11 -21.84 -16.44
C LYS A 32 -25.49 -20.55 -17.16
N LEU A 33 -25.10 -19.40 -16.61
CA LEU A 33 -25.41 -18.09 -17.18
C LEU A 33 -24.31 -17.56 -18.12
N TYR A 34 -23.16 -18.23 -18.20
CA TYR A 34 -22.06 -17.81 -19.06
C TYR A 34 -21.88 -18.75 -20.27
N PRO A 35 -21.45 -18.21 -21.43
CA PRO A 35 -21.13 -16.80 -21.73
C PRO A 35 -22.35 -15.88 -21.73
N PHE A 36 -22.22 -14.65 -21.19
CA PHE A 36 -23.28 -13.66 -21.02
C PHE A 36 -23.02 -12.41 -21.87
N LYS A 37 -23.90 -12.09 -22.80
CA LYS A 37 -23.81 -10.86 -23.60
C LYS A 37 -24.43 -9.71 -22.82
N VAL A 38 -23.72 -8.60 -22.66
CA VAL A 38 -24.19 -7.44 -21.90
C VAL A 38 -24.95 -6.48 -22.79
N ASP A 39 -26.26 -6.36 -22.62
CA ASP A 39 -27.08 -5.35 -23.31
C ASP A 39 -27.18 -4.05 -22.49
N SER A 40 -27.07 -4.12 -21.18
CA SER A 40 -27.12 -2.97 -20.27
C SER A 40 -26.34 -3.21 -18.99
N ILE A 41 -25.94 -2.12 -18.32
CA ILE A 41 -25.27 -2.14 -17.01
C ILE A 41 -26.10 -1.33 -16.03
N SER A 42 -26.50 -1.94 -14.91
CA SER A 42 -27.20 -1.29 -13.80
C SER A 42 -26.28 -1.21 -12.59
N ILE A 43 -26.13 -0.05 -11.97
CA ILE A 43 -25.35 0.15 -10.75
C ILE A 43 -26.27 0.59 -9.63
N LYS A 44 -26.14 -0.04 -8.44
CA LYS A 44 -26.96 0.23 -7.26
C LYS A 44 -26.12 0.31 -6.00
N GLY A 45 -26.59 1.07 -5.01
CA GLY A 45 -25.96 1.19 -3.70
C GLY A 45 -24.81 2.21 -3.64
N ASN A 46 -24.57 2.94 -4.73
CA ASN A 46 -23.62 4.05 -4.80
C ASN A 46 -24.30 5.38 -4.42
N GLU A 47 -24.71 5.51 -3.17
CA GLU A 47 -25.47 6.69 -2.70
C GLU A 47 -24.62 7.98 -2.69
N GLN A 48 -23.33 7.87 -2.37
CA GLN A 48 -22.38 8.98 -2.36
C GLN A 48 -21.43 8.96 -3.55
N THR A 49 -21.02 7.76 -3.99
CA THR A 49 -20.05 7.59 -5.08
C THR A 49 -20.70 7.87 -6.44
N GLU A 50 -20.12 8.78 -7.21
CA GLU A 50 -20.57 9.04 -8.57
C GLU A 50 -20.40 7.78 -9.44
N GLU A 51 -21.42 7.46 -10.24
CA GLU A 51 -21.48 6.24 -11.06
C GLU A 51 -20.28 6.09 -12.01
N PHE A 52 -19.78 7.19 -12.57
CA PHE A 52 -18.66 7.16 -13.50
C PHE A 52 -17.36 6.62 -12.86
N ILE A 53 -17.20 6.75 -11.52
CA ILE A 53 -16.07 6.19 -10.78
C ILE A 53 -16.05 4.66 -10.85
N ILE A 54 -17.23 4.04 -10.84
CA ILE A 54 -17.38 2.58 -10.96
C ILE A 54 -17.22 2.17 -12.43
N ARG A 55 -17.94 2.86 -13.34
CA ARG A 55 -17.95 2.52 -14.77
C ARG A 55 -16.58 2.58 -15.42
N ARG A 56 -15.75 3.53 -15.03
CA ARG A 56 -14.39 3.69 -15.60
C ARG A 56 -13.42 2.56 -15.24
N GLU A 57 -13.76 1.69 -14.27
CA GLU A 57 -12.95 0.54 -13.90
C GLU A 57 -13.31 -0.72 -14.68
N LEU A 58 -14.39 -0.70 -15.45
CA LEU A 58 -14.83 -1.84 -16.24
C LEU A 58 -13.91 -2.07 -17.44
N THR A 59 -13.55 -3.34 -17.68
CA THR A 59 -12.67 -3.75 -18.79
C THR A 59 -13.43 -4.15 -20.04
N PHE A 60 -14.73 -4.01 -20.05
CA PHE A 60 -15.64 -4.39 -21.14
C PHE A 60 -16.64 -3.26 -21.44
N ASN A 61 -17.28 -3.33 -22.59
CA ASN A 61 -18.31 -2.42 -23.05
C ASN A 61 -19.67 -3.11 -23.19
N ILE A 62 -20.72 -2.32 -23.30
CA ILE A 62 -22.05 -2.82 -23.70
C ILE A 62 -21.93 -3.46 -25.09
N GLY A 63 -22.49 -4.67 -25.25
CA GLY A 63 -22.39 -5.49 -26.45
C GLY A 63 -21.36 -6.63 -26.35
N ASP A 64 -20.41 -6.55 -25.43
CA ASP A 64 -19.42 -7.60 -25.22
C ASP A 64 -20.02 -8.85 -24.59
N THR A 65 -19.39 -10.00 -24.84
CA THR A 65 -19.74 -11.29 -24.22
C THR A 65 -18.74 -11.60 -23.13
N LEU A 66 -19.23 -11.82 -21.90
CA LEU A 66 -18.43 -11.99 -20.72
C LEU A 66 -18.35 -13.47 -20.29
N SER A 67 -17.18 -13.90 -19.82
CA SER A 67 -16.99 -15.12 -19.03
C SER A 67 -17.09 -14.81 -17.53
N ALA A 68 -17.25 -15.85 -16.71
CA ALA A 68 -17.25 -15.71 -15.26
C ALA A 68 -15.95 -15.07 -14.73
N ASP A 69 -14.81 -15.41 -15.33
CA ASP A 69 -13.49 -14.85 -14.93
C ASP A 69 -13.40 -13.34 -15.20
N ILE A 70 -13.96 -12.87 -16.33
CA ILE A 70 -14.00 -11.42 -16.64
C ILE A 70 -14.89 -10.70 -15.62
N VAL A 71 -16.03 -11.25 -15.28
CA VAL A 71 -16.94 -10.66 -14.27
C VAL A 71 -16.28 -10.61 -12.91
N GLN A 72 -15.65 -11.71 -12.48
CA GLN A 72 -14.91 -11.75 -11.22
C GLN A 72 -13.75 -10.75 -11.19
N TYR A 73 -12.98 -10.65 -12.27
CA TYR A 73 -11.89 -9.67 -12.39
C TYR A 73 -12.41 -8.24 -12.24
N ASN A 74 -13.52 -7.89 -12.89
CA ASN A 74 -14.12 -6.55 -12.78
C ASN A 74 -14.68 -6.29 -11.37
N ARG A 75 -15.25 -7.29 -10.71
CA ARG A 75 -15.67 -7.19 -9.30
C ARG A 75 -14.49 -6.79 -8.40
N GLU A 76 -13.35 -7.47 -8.54
CA GLU A 76 -12.14 -7.18 -7.75
C GLU A 76 -11.56 -5.80 -8.08
N ARG A 77 -11.62 -5.36 -9.35
CA ARG A 77 -11.20 -4.02 -9.73
C ARG A 77 -12.06 -2.92 -9.10
N ILE A 78 -13.38 -3.08 -9.10
CA ILE A 78 -14.29 -2.14 -8.44
C ILE A 78 -14.01 -2.13 -6.94
N TYR A 79 -13.85 -3.31 -6.33
CA TYR A 79 -13.49 -3.42 -4.91
C TYR A 79 -12.14 -2.74 -4.59
N SER A 80 -11.19 -2.79 -5.52
CA SER A 80 -9.85 -2.16 -5.42
C SER A 80 -9.89 -0.64 -5.33
N LEU A 81 -10.99 0.02 -5.70
CA LEU A 81 -11.19 1.44 -5.43
C LEU A 81 -11.10 1.77 -3.94
N GLY A 82 -11.33 0.77 -3.07
CA GLY A 82 -11.30 0.95 -1.63
C GLY A 82 -12.46 1.79 -1.09
N LEU A 83 -13.55 1.90 -1.83
CA LEU A 83 -14.74 2.68 -1.48
C LEU A 83 -15.88 1.84 -0.91
N PHE A 84 -15.81 0.52 -1.09
CA PHE A 84 -16.90 -0.39 -0.81
C PHE A 84 -16.50 -1.43 0.22
N ALA A 85 -17.43 -1.79 1.09
CA ALA A 85 -17.32 -2.93 2.00
C ALA A 85 -17.57 -4.23 1.24
N HIS A 86 -18.58 -4.23 0.36
CA HIS A 86 -18.88 -5.35 -0.51
C HIS A 86 -19.16 -4.89 -1.94
N VAL A 87 -18.84 -5.73 -2.91
CA VAL A 87 -19.16 -5.54 -4.34
C VAL A 87 -19.68 -6.86 -4.87
N TYR A 88 -20.86 -6.83 -5.46
CA TYR A 88 -21.51 -7.96 -6.11
C TYR A 88 -21.72 -7.63 -7.58
N VAL A 89 -21.39 -8.55 -8.47
CA VAL A 89 -21.59 -8.41 -9.91
C VAL A 89 -22.21 -9.70 -10.43
N TYR A 90 -23.41 -9.60 -10.96
CA TYR A 90 -24.13 -10.78 -11.46
C TYR A 90 -25.01 -10.44 -12.68
N PRO A 91 -25.12 -11.40 -13.60
CA PRO A 91 -25.99 -11.25 -14.76
C PRO A 91 -27.47 -11.46 -14.37
N ILE A 92 -28.34 -10.63 -14.91
CA ILE A 92 -29.79 -10.72 -14.80
C ILE A 92 -30.40 -10.68 -16.18
N GLU A 93 -31.34 -11.57 -16.46
CA GLU A 93 -32.21 -11.47 -17.65
C GLU A 93 -33.55 -10.88 -17.24
N LYS A 94 -33.96 -9.77 -17.85
CA LYS A 94 -35.27 -9.15 -17.61
C LYS A 94 -35.86 -8.71 -18.95
N ALA A 95 -37.04 -9.25 -19.26
CA ALA A 95 -37.80 -8.98 -20.49
C ALA A 95 -36.90 -9.14 -21.76
N SER A 96 -36.14 -10.24 -21.81
CA SER A 96 -35.18 -10.55 -22.92
C SER A 96 -34.04 -9.57 -23.08
N ILE A 97 -33.77 -8.73 -22.09
CA ILE A 97 -32.60 -7.84 -22.03
C ILE A 97 -31.65 -8.41 -20.98
N ASN A 98 -30.40 -8.59 -21.38
CA ASN A 98 -29.33 -9.07 -20.52
C ASN A 98 -28.69 -7.88 -19.77
N ILE A 99 -28.94 -7.78 -18.49
CA ILE A 99 -28.45 -6.69 -17.64
C ILE A 99 -27.32 -7.23 -16.74
N LEU A 100 -26.15 -6.61 -16.78
CA LEU A 100 -25.15 -6.84 -15.74
C LEU A 100 -25.43 -5.89 -14.58
N GLU A 101 -25.88 -6.48 -13.46
CA GLU A 101 -26.15 -5.70 -12.24
C GLU A 101 -24.90 -5.66 -11.35
N ILE A 102 -24.48 -4.46 -10.99
CA ILE A 102 -23.38 -4.16 -10.07
C ILE A 102 -24.00 -3.55 -8.82
N VAL A 103 -23.93 -4.27 -7.71
CA VAL A 103 -24.41 -3.81 -6.41
C VAL A 103 -23.23 -3.54 -5.51
N VAL A 104 -23.11 -2.34 -5.00
CA VAL A 104 -22.04 -1.93 -4.09
C VAL A 104 -22.62 -1.56 -2.74
N GLU A 105 -21.87 -1.84 -1.69
CA GLU A 105 -22.16 -1.39 -0.33
C GLU A 105 -21.04 -0.42 0.09
N GLU A 106 -21.37 0.85 0.22
CA GLU A 106 -20.40 1.88 0.57
C GLU A 106 -19.90 1.69 2.00
N ARG A 107 -18.61 1.95 2.20
CA ARG A 107 -18.01 1.92 3.53
C ARG A 107 -18.02 3.31 4.17
N TRP A 108 -17.64 3.37 5.43
CA TRP A 108 -17.37 4.65 6.10
C TRP A 108 -16.20 5.37 5.42
N TYR A 109 -16.25 6.69 5.30
CA TYR A 109 -15.25 7.46 4.55
C TYR A 109 -14.36 8.37 5.41
N ILE A 110 -14.71 8.62 6.67
CA ILE A 110 -13.99 9.56 7.53
C ILE A 110 -13.37 8.81 8.72
N TYR A 111 -12.05 8.76 8.78
CA TYR A 111 -11.30 8.02 9.80
C TYR A 111 -10.43 8.95 10.64
N PRO A 112 -10.94 9.51 11.76
CA PRO A 112 -10.13 10.22 12.74
C PRO A 112 -9.53 9.20 13.72
N ILE A 113 -8.28 8.81 13.51
CA ILE A 113 -7.61 7.76 14.28
C ILE A 113 -6.57 8.40 15.20
N PRO A 114 -6.81 8.50 16.52
CA PRO A 114 -5.77 8.86 17.45
C PRO A 114 -4.70 7.77 17.54
N PHE A 115 -3.46 8.16 17.70
CA PHE A 115 -2.38 7.20 17.85
C PHE A 115 -1.39 7.62 18.94
N VAL A 116 -0.76 6.62 19.51
CA VAL A 116 0.37 6.74 20.44
C VAL A 116 1.46 5.79 20.00
N THR A 117 2.68 6.28 19.88
CA THR A 117 3.84 5.46 19.52
C THR A 117 4.95 5.65 20.55
N ILE A 118 5.63 4.56 20.90
CA ILE A 118 6.77 4.55 21.82
C ILE A 118 7.94 3.92 21.06
N LYS A 119 9.01 4.69 20.85
CA LYS A 119 10.21 4.19 20.18
C LYS A 119 11.12 3.43 21.16
N GLU A 120 11.74 2.37 20.65
CA GLU A 120 12.76 1.58 21.37
C GLU A 120 12.29 1.09 22.75
N LYS A 121 10.96 0.97 22.98
CA LYS A 121 10.35 0.63 24.27
C LYS A 121 10.68 1.61 25.41
N ASP A 122 11.07 2.85 25.07
CA ASP A 122 11.43 3.91 26.00
C ASP A 122 10.29 4.95 26.06
N PHE A 123 9.66 5.08 27.23
CA PHE A 123 8.56 6.03 27.45
C PHE A 123 8.98 7.49 27.30
N ASN A 124 10.26 7.84 27.43
CA ASN A 124 10.76 9.17 27.12
C ASN A 124 10.71 9.48 25.62
N LYS A 125 10.57 8.45 24.78
CA LYS A 125 10.45 8.54 23.33
C LYS A 125 9.00 8.33 22.85
N LEU A 126 8.07 8.90 23.58
CA LEU A 126 6.64 8.85 23.29
C LEU A 126 6.27 9.94 22.29
N SER A 127 5.56 9.55 21.25
CA SER A 127 4.86 10.44 20.33
C SER A 127 3.38 10.11 20.30
N PHE A 128 2.53 11.12 20.20
CA PHE A 128 1.09 10.96 20.11
C PHE A 128 0.50 11.95 19.11
N GLY A 129 -0.65 11.61 18.58
CA GLY A 129 -1.25 12.49 17.56
C GLY A 129 -2.56 11.98 17.01
N MET A 130 -2.92 12.55 15.86
CA MET A 130 -4.12 12.22 15.11
C MET A 130 -3.77 11.95 13.66
N PHE A 131 -4.27 10.84 13.15
CA PHE A 131 -4.33 10.55 11.73
C PHE A 131 -5.78 10.73 11.26
N LEU A 132 -6.00 11.66 10.33
CA LEU A 132 -7.29 11.87 9.68
C LEU A 132 -7.19 11.42 8.23
N LYS A 133 -8.06 10.51 7.85
CA LYS A 133 -8.24 10.13 6.44
C LYS A 133 -9.69 10.33 6.03
N ILE A 134 -9.91 11.07 4.96
CA ILE A 134 -11.22 11.24 4.31
C ILE A 134 -11.08 10.62 2.94
N ASN A 135 -11.74 9.49 2.72
CA ASN A 135 -11.86 8.85 1.41
C ASN A 135 -13.11 9.37 0.70
N ASN A 136 -13.14 9.23 -0.61
CA ASN A 136 -14.30 9.55 -1.43
C ASN A 136 -14.85 10.97 -1.19
N PHE A 137 -13.95 11.92 -0.94
CA PHE A 137 -14.36 13.30 -0.77
C PHE A 137 -15.16 13.77 -2.00
N ARG A 138 -16.34 14.32 -1.78
CA ARG A 138 -17.31 14.71 -2.81
C ARG A 138 -17.84 13.58 -3.70
N GLY A 139 -17.71 12.30 -3.29
CA GLY A 139 -18.18 11.15 -4.08
C GLY A 139 -17.34 10.81 -5.32
N ARG A 140 -16.15 11.38 -5.47
CA ARG A 140 -15.33 11.30 -6.69
C ARG A 140 -14.03 10.53 -6.51
N ASN A 141 -13.97 9.67 -5.48
CA ASN A 141 -12.76 8.92 -5.09
C ASN A 141 -11.56 9.84 -4.82
N GLU A 142 -11.83 11.02 -4.29
CA GLU A 142 -10.80 11.95 -3.85
C GLU A 142 -10.41 11.62 -2.41
N ASP A 143 -9.12 11.73 -2.08
CA ASP A 143 -8.60 11.44 -0.76
C ASP A 143 -7.96 12.68 -0.12
N ILE A 144 -8.28 12.92 1.14
CA ILE A 144 -7.58 13.87 2.00
C ILE A 144 -6.97 13.11 3.16
N THR A 145 -5.68 13.27 3.38
CA THR A 145 -4.97 12.66 4.51
C THR A 145 -4.21 13.73 5.28
N ALA A 146 -4.48 13.84 6.58
CA ALA A 146 -3.75 14.73 7.48
C ALA A 146 -3.15 13.92 8.65
N VAL A 147 -1.94 14.28 9.04
CA VAL A 147 -1.26 13.71 10.21
C VAL A 147 -0.77 14.84 11.09
N THR A 148 -1.04 14.75 12.37
CA THR A 148 -0.41 15.60 13.38
C THR A 148 0.22 14.71 14.43
N ALA A 149 1.50 14.89 14.69
CA ALA A 149 2.22 14.17 15.73
C ALA A 149 2.98 15.16 16.61
N PHE A 150 2.96 14.91 17.91
CA PHE A 150 3.62 15.68 18.94
C PHE A 150 4.49 14.75 19.80
N GLY A 151 5.37 15.32 20.59
CA GLY A 151 6.26 14.58 21.48
C GLY A 151 7.63 14.35 20.88
N TYR A 152 8.14 13.14 20.95
CA TYR A 152 9.53 12.82 20.60
C TYR A 152 9.88 13.01 19.11
N ASP A 153 8.95 12.68 18.20
CA ASP A 153 9.11 12.89 16.76
C ASP A 153 7.93 13.72 16.23
N PRO A 154 7.98 15.04 16.36
CA PRO A 154 6.90 15.89 15.87
C PRO A 154 6.83 15.85 14.35
N ALA A 155 5.61 15.68 13.82
CA ALA A 155 5.37 15.64 12.39
C ALA A 155 3.99 16.22 12.04
N PHE A 156 3.92 16.92 10.90
CA PHE A 156 2.69 17.46 10.35
C PHE A 156 2.65 17.18 8.86
N SER A 157 1.54 16.67 8.36
CA SER A 157 1.37 16.51 6.92
C SER A 157 -0.08 16.72 6.51
N LEU A 158 -0.25 17.23 5.31
CA LEU A 158 -1.54 17.30 4.63
C LEU A 158 -1.33 16.90 3.18
N ASN A 159 -2.09 15.92 2.71
CA ASN A 159 -2.04 15.44 1.33
C ASN A 159 -3.46 15.39 0.75
N TYR A 160 -3.59 15.79 -0.50
CA TYR A 160 -4.79 15.69 -1.28
C TYR A 160 -4.51 14.93 -2.58
N TYR A 161 -5.39 14.00 -2.89
CA TYR A 161 -5.37 13.26 -4.15
C TYR A 161 -6.73 13.37 -4.84
N ASN A 162 -6.72 13.71 -6.12
CA ASN A 162 -7.88 13.70 -6.99
C ASN A 162 -7.59 12.83 -8.22
N PRO A 163 -8.25 11.69 -8.39
CA PRO A 163 -8.00 10.80 -9.50
C PRO A 163 -8.59 11.28 -10.83
N ASN A 164 -9.36 12.39 -10.83
CA ASN A 164 -10.00 12.92 -12.02
C ASN A 164 -10.32 14.42 -11.88
N ILE A 165 -9.35 15.27 -12.14
CA ILE A 165 -9.49 16.74 -11.99
C ILE A 165 -10.20 17.39 -13.17
N ILE A 166 -10.20 16.78 -14.36
CA ILE A 166 -10.76 17.33 -15.60
C ILE A 166 -11.79 16.36 -16.18
N GLY A 167 -12.91 16.20 -15.47
CA GLY A 167 -14.04 15.42 -15.95
C GLY A 167 -13.65 14.05 -16.53
N LYS A 168 -13.94 13.82 -17.82
CA LYS A 168 -13.69 12.53 -18.50
C LYS A 168 -12.26 12.35 -19.03
N GLU A 169 -11.37 13.31 -18.84
CA GLU A 169 -10.02 13.31 -19.44
C GLU A 169 -8.99 12.47 -18.68
N ASP A 170 -9.37 11.82 -17.57
CA ASP A 170 -8.52 10.96 -16.75
C ASP A 170 -7.21 11.59 -16.25
N PHE A 171 -7.18 12.92 -16.10
CA PHE A 171 -6.09 13.61 -15.42
C PHE A 171 -6.24 13.49 -13.90
N PHE A 172 -5.17 13.11 -13.22
CA PHE A 172 -5.12 13.03 -11.76
C PHE A 172 -4.13 14.02 -11.18
N LEU A 173 -4.38 14.41 -9.94
CA LEU A 173 -3.58 15.36 -9.17
C LEU A 173 -3.21 14.78 -7.82
N ARG A 174 -1.99 14.99 -7.39
CA ARG A 174 -1.59 14.81 -5.99
C ARG A 174 -0.79 16.02 -5.54
N THR A 175 -1.16 16.58 -4.39
CA THR A 175 -0.43 17.70 -3.80
C THR A 175 -0.42 17.59 -2.27
N GLY A 176 0.54 18.23 -1.65
CA GLY A 176 0.61 18.23 -0.20
C GLY A 176 1.91 18.77 0.34
N PHE A 177 1.99 18.78 1.67
CA PHE A 177 3.22 19.10 2.38
C PHE A 177 3.44 18.15 3.55
N ILE A 178 4.70 18.00 3.95
CA ILE A 178 5.15 17.22 5.08
C ILE A 178 6.20 18.04 5.82
N TYR A 179 6.05 18.15 7.12
CA TYR A 179 7.09 18.60 8.05
C TYR A 179 7.33 17.50 9.07
N SER A 180 8.59 17.26 9.41
CA SER A 180 8.95 16.36 10.49
C SER A 180 10.29 16.74 11.09
N ASP A 181 10.44 16.53 12.39
CA ASP A 181 11.73 16.57 13.10
C ASP A 181 11.97 15.15 13.62
N VAL A 182 12.79 14.40 12.91
CA VAL A 182 12.96 12.97 13.15
C VAL A 182 14.43 12.59 13.29
N ASN A 183 14.69 11.56 14.08
CA ASN A 183 16.03 11.04 14.20
C ASN A 183 16.58 10.57 12.86
N ASN A 184 17.86 10.90 12.62
CA ASN A 184 18.59 10.40 11.47
C ASN A 184 18.51 8.86 11.39
N LYS A 185 18.46 8.33 10.19
CA LYS A 185 18.32 6.89 9.93
C LYS A 185 19.60 6.27 9.38
N SER A 186 20.52 7.08 8.85
CA SER A 186 21.77 6.62 8.23
C SER A 186 22.81 6.31 9.28
N PRO A 187 23.29 5.05 9.39
CA PRO A 187 24.40 4.69 10.26
C PRO A 187 25.70 5.46 9.95
N SER A 188 26.00 5.71 8.67
CA SER A 188 27.18 6.50 8.30
C SER A 188 27.08 7.95 8.75
N ALA A 189 25.90 8.56 8.66
CA ALA A 189 25.68 9.90 9.17
C ALA A 189 25.82 9.95 10.70
N GLU A 190 25.29 8.96 11.43
CA GLU A 190 25.48 8.87 12.89
C GLU A 190 26.96 8.72 13.26
N PHE A 191 27.70 7.88 12.53
CA PHE A 191 29.14 7.70 12.76
C PHE A 191 29.91 9.00 12.54
N LEU A 192 29.64 9.76 11.47
CA LEU A 192 30.31 11.03 11.19
C LEU A 192 29.90 12.14 12.16
N TYR A 193 28.66 12.13 12.62
CA TYR A 193 28.18 13.11 13.60
C TYR A 193 28.76 12.87 15.00
N GLY A 194 29.08 11.61 15.31
CA GLY A 194 29.60 11.14 16.59
C GLY A 194 28.56 10.68 17.59
N GLU A 195 27.28 10.96 17.35
CA GLU A 195 26.14 10.56 18.18
C GLU A 195 24.84 10.54 17.36
N LYS A 196 23.75 10.04 17.96
CA LYS A 196 22.41 10.14 17.36
C LYS A 196 21.98 11.60 17.34
N PHE A 197 21.38 12.03 16.22
CA PHE A 197 20.88 13.38 16.03
C PHE A 197 19.56 13.39 15.26
N SER A 198 18.78 14.45 15.42
CA SER A 198 17.57 14.66 14.62
C SER A 198 17.80 15.61 13.47
N GLN A 199 16.98 15.49 12.44
CA GLN A 199 16.97 16.37 11.27
C GLN A 199 15.55 16.89 11.05
N LYS A 200 15.45 18.20 10.82
CA LYS A 200 14.19 18.78 10.36
C LYS A 200 14.07 18.61 8.87
N PHE A 201 12.93 18.14 8.46
CA PHE A 201 12.57 17.90 7.08
C PHE A 201 11.27 18.64 6.75
N PHE A 202 11.29 19.40 5.66
CA PHE A 202 10.07 19.96 5.08
C PHE A 202 10.06 19.67 3.57
N ARG A 203 8.92 19.23 3.08
CA ARG A 203 8.69 19.01 1.66
C ARG A 203 7.29 19.46 1.29
N THR A 204 7.18 20.24 0.22
CA THR A 204 5.92 20.42 -0.50
C THR A 204 6.04 19.82 -1.88
N HIS A 205 4.95 19.25 -2.38
CA HIS A 205 4.95 18.59 -3.69
C HIS A 205 3.67 18.82 -4.45
N PHE A 206 3.80 18.81 -5.76
CA PHE A 206 2.72 18.87 -6.72
C PHE A 206 2.98 17.85 -7.82
N LEU A 207 2.02 16.99 -8.11
CA LEU A 207 2.09 15.97 -9.13
C LEU A 207 0.83 16.03 -9.99
N ILE A 208 1.01 16.08 -11.30
CA ILE A 208 -0.05 15.91 -12.27
C ILE A 208 0.27 14.75 -13.19
N GLY A 209 -0.73 13.96 -13.53
CA GLY A 209 -0.55 12.84 -14.43
C GLY A 209 -1.82 12.55 -15.24
N LYS A 210 -1.67 11.69 -16.21
CA LYS A 210 -2.77 11.20 -17.06
C LYS A 210 -2.81 9.67 -16.99
N ARG A 211 -4.01 9.14 -16.81
CA ARG A 211 -4.31 7.72 -16.99
C ARG A 211 -4.58 7.47 -18.48
N LEU A 212 -3.84 6.55 -19.07
CA LEU A 212 -3.96 6.17 -20.48
C LEU A 212 -4.60 4.78 -20.52
N GLY A 213 -5.88 4.75 -20.86
CA GLY A 213 -6.68 3.54 -20.70
C GLY A 213 -6.81 3.11 -19.24
N LEU A 214 -7.00 1.80 -19.00
CA LEU A 214 -7.29 1.30 -17.65
C LEU A 214 -6.03 1.09 -16.79
N PHE A 215 -4.89 0.81 -17.39
CA PHE A 215 -3.75 0.22 -16.69
C PHE A 215 -2.52 1.12 -16.64
N HIS A 216 -2.42 2.14 -17.48
CA HIS A 216 -1.22 2.95 -17.62
C HIS A 216 -1.42 4.34 -17.00
N LYS A 217 -0.42 4.82 -16.27
CA LYS A 217 -0.36 6.18 -15.76
C LYS A 217 0.99 6.80 -16.07
N LEU A 218 0.99 8.01 -16.59
CA LEU A 218 2.17 8.87 -16.76
C LEU A 218 2.01 10.11 -15.90
N TYR A 219 3.08 10.54 -15.25
CA TYR A 219 3.03 11.73 -14.41
C TYR A 219 4.34 12.52 -14.40
N VAL A 220 4.19 13.80 -14.10
CA VAL A 220 5.27 14.70 -13.77
C VAL A 220 5.00 15.26 -12.38
N ALA A 221 6.03 15.34 -11.56
CA ALA A 221 5.94 15.93 -10.24
C ALA A 221 7.04 16.95 -10.00
N THR A 222 6.71 17.98 -9.24
CA THR A 222 7.67 18.93 -8.70
C THR A 222 7.62 18.93 -7.19
N ALA A 223 8.75 19.20 -6.54
CA ALA A 223 8.78 19.35 -5.11
C ALA A 223 9.82 20.39 -4.71
N TYR A 224 9.60 20.99 -3.55
CA TYR A 224 10.62 21.77 -2.84
C TYR A 224 10.97 21.00 -1.56
N ASN A 225 12.27 20.78 -1.37
CA ASN A 225 12.82 20.03 -0.24
C ASN A 225 13.67 20.95 0.63
N TYR A 226 13.57 20.76 1.94
CA TYR A 226 14.33 21.44 2.97
C TYR A 226 14.78 20.39 4.00
N TYR A 227 16.09 20.30 4.23
CA TYR A 227 16.71 19.45 5.25
C TYR A 227 17.61 20.30 6.12
N GLU A 228 17.40 20.26 7.43
CA GLU A 228 18.21 20.99 8.40
C GLU A 228 18.85 20.01 9.38
N SER A 229 20.18 20.00 9.43
CA SER A 229 20.97 19.27 10.43
C SER A 229 21.39 20.21 11.58
N PRO A 230 21.62 19.70 12.79
CA PRO A 230 22.02 20.57 13.91
C PRO A 230 23.33 21.33 13.68
N LYS A 231 24.28 20.71 12.96
CA LYS A 231 25.53 21.34 12.50
C LYS A 231 25.85 20.84 11.09
N TYR A 232 26.67 21.62 10.38
CA TYR A 232 27.21 21.20 9.08
C TYR A 232 28.26 20.10 9.25
N ILE A 233 28.09 19.02 8.51
CA ILE A 233 29.09 17.97 8.33
C ILE A 233 29.02 17.54 6.87
N SER A 234 30.14 17.52 6.17
CA SER A 234 30.22 17.08 4.78
C SER A 234 29.68 15.66 4.61
N GLY A 235 28.84 15.44 3.60
CA GLY A 235 28.13 14.20 3.35
C GLY A 235 26.77 14.10 4.07
N ILE A 236 26.60 14.69 5.27
CA ILE A 236 25.26 14.83 5.89
C ILE A 236 24.47 15.88 5.13
N ASN A 237 25.08 17.04 4.87
CA ASN A 237 24.57 18.08 3.97
C ASN A 237 25.57 18.29 2.83
N VAL A 238 25.08 18.63 1.65
CA VAL A 238 25.89 18.80 0.43
C VAL A 238 25.89 20.23 -0.11
N SER A 239 25.10 21.14 0.47
CA SER A 239 25.08 22.56 0.11
C SER A 239 26.31 23.35 0.58
N GLY A 240 27.15 22.76 1.43
CA GLY A 240 28.24 23.48 2.15
C GLY A 240 27.77 24.13 3.45
N GLU A 241 26.46 24.03 3.77
CA GLU A 241 25.83 24.58 4.96
C GLU A 241 25.08 23.51 5.73
N ARG A 242 24.60 23.82 6.94
CA ARG A 242 23.78 22.89 7.74
C ARG A 242 22.35 22.69 7.17
N ILE A 243 21.97 23.42 6.14
CA ILE A 243 20.64 23.40 5.51
C ILE A 243 20.77 23.15 4.02
N ASP A 244 20.18 22.06 3.55
CA ASP A 244 20.01 21.78 2.13
C ASP A 244 18.60 22.20 1.69
N ARG A 245 18.52 23.07 0.68
CA ARG A 245 17.26 23.55 0.08
C ARG A 245 17.33 23.35 -1.42
N PHE A 246 16.37 22.62 -1.96
CA PHE A 246 16.43 22.33 -3.40
C PHE A 246 15.08 21.96 -4.00
N PRO A 247 14.88 22.31 -5.29
CA PRO A 247 13.77 21.81 -6.09
C PRO A 247 14.02 20.38 -6.51
N GLU A 248 12.95 19.68 -6.81
CA GLU A 248 12.95 18.34 -7.40
C GLU A 248 12.01 18.34 -8.59
N LEU A 249 12.42 17.71 -9.69
CA LEU A 249 11.57 17.39 -10.85
C LEU A 249 11.58 15.90 -11.05
N GLN A 250 10.40 15.28 -11.09
CA GLN A 250 10.24 13.85 -11.25
C GLN A 250 9.36 13.51 -12.43
N PHE A 251 9.73 12.48 -13.16
CA PHE A 251 8.94 11.83 -14.20
C PHE A 251 8.66 10.40 -13.75
N GLY A 252 7.45 9.91 -14.02
CA GLY A 252 7.12 8.54 -13.65
C GLY A 252 6.09 7.90 -14.56
N TYR A 253 6.18 6.58 -14.62
CA TYR A 253 5.27 5.69 -15.31
C TYR A 253 4.85 4.57 -14.39
N GLU A 254 3.57 4.18 -14.46
CA GLU A 254 2.99 3.08 -13.71
C GLU A 254 2.09 2.25 -14.64
N PHE A 255 2.26 0.94 -14.59
CA PHE A 255 1.35 -0.04 -15.17
C PHE A 255 0.78 -0.90 -14.05
N ASP A 256 -0.56 -1.00 -13.98
CA ASP A 256 -1.23 -1.76 -12.93
C ASP A 256 -2.45 -2.54 -13.48
N SER A 257 -2.26 -3.84 -13.71
CA SER A 257 -3.32 -4.76 -14.16
C SER A 257 -3.75 -5.76 -13.08
N ARG A 258 -3.40 -5.49 -11.81
CA ARG A 258 -3.78 -6.37 -10.69
C ARG A 258 -5.29 -6.46 -10.55
N ASP A 259 -5.77 -7.63 -10.15
CA ASP A 259 -7.18 -7.86 -9.86
C ASP A 259 -7.62 -7.12 -8.58
N LEU A 260 -7.12 -7.53 -7.43
CA LEU A 260 -7.38 -6.90 -6.13
C LEU A 260 -6.11 -6.20 -5.62
N ILE A 261 -6.08 -4.87 -5.62
CA ILE A 261 -4.87 -4.10 -5.24
C ILE A 261 -4.43 -4.43 -3.81
N GLN A 262 -5.36 -4.65 -2.88
CA GLN A 262 -5.10 -4.93 -1.47
C GLN A 262 -4.42 -6.29 -1.27
N PHE A 263 -4.79 -7.31 -2.04
CA PHE A 263 -4.19 -8.65 -2.01
C PHE A 263 -4.32 -9.32 -3.38
N PRO A 264 -3.42 -9.00 -4.32
CA PRO A 264 -3.51 -9.49 -5.68
C PRO A 264 -3.27 -11.00 -5.79
N ARG A 265 -4.06 -11.64 -6.64
CA ARG A 265 -3.89 -13.04 -7.04
C ARG A 265 -3.46 -13.18 -8.49
N ASN A 266 -3.80 -12.19 -9.32
CA ASN A 266 -3.43 -12.14 -10.73
C ASN A 266 -3.10 -10.71 -11.15
N GLY A 267 -2.22 -10.60 -12.16
CA GLY A 267 -1.87 -9.34 -12.80
C GLY A 267 -0.45 -8.90 -12.52
N ILE A 268 -0.12 -7.74 -13.04
CA ILE A 268 1.21 -7.15 -12.99
C ILE A 268 1.10 -5.73 -12.48
N PHE A 269 2.03 -5.35 -11.62
CA PHE A 269 2.34 -3.97 -11.29
C PHE A 269 3.78 -3.69 -11.73
N ALA A 270 3.97 -2.61 -12.48
CA ALA A 270 5.31 -2.15 -12.86
C ALA A 270 5.37 -0.63 -12.73
N SER A 271 6.40 -0.11 -12.08
CA SER A 271 6.62 1.33 -12.01
C SER A 271 8.08 1.68 -12.26
N ALA A 272 8.28 2.81 -12.92
CA ALA A 272 9.58 3.43 -13.13
C ALA A 272 9.46 4.92 -12.83
N SER A 273 10.44 5.49 -12.10
CA SER A 273 10.50 6.92 -11.88
C SER A 273 11.94 7.43 -11.94
N PHE A 274 12.08 8.67 -12.43
CA PHE A 274 13.35 9.38 -12.51
C PHE A 274 13.19 10.77 -11.91
N SER A 275 13.97 11.08 -10.88
CA SER A 275 13.95 12.35 -10.18
C SER A 275 15.28 13.08 -10.34
N LEU A 276 15.21 14.32 -10.76
CA LEU A 276 16.31 15.29 -10.77
C LEU A 276 16.23 16.12 -9.49
N LYS A 277 17.26 16.12 -8.68
CA LYS A 277 17.30 16.81 -7.40
C LYS A 277 18.34 17.92 -7.41
N GLY A 278 17.91 19.11 -6.98
CA GLY A 278 18.72 20.31 -6.86
C GLY A 278 18.90 21.08 -8.16
N LEU A 279 18.96 20.44 -9.31
CA LEU A 279 19.16 21.07 -10.62
C LEU A 279 20.39 22.02 -10.65
N GLY A 280 21.40 21.73 -9.85
CA GLY A 280 22.60 22.55 -9.70
C GLY A 280 22.49 23.73 -8.72
N LEU A 281 21.31 23.95 -8.12
CA LEU A 281 21.12 25.00 -7.11
C LEU A 281 21.72 24.57 -5.76
N ASN A 282 22.40 25.50 -5.08
CA ASN A 282 23.06 25.28 -3.80
C ASN A 282 24.04 24.09 -3.82
N SER A 283 24.76 23.90 -4.94
CA SER A 283 25.67 22.77 -5.17
C SER A 283 25.01 21.39 -5.15
N ILE A 284 23.67 21.32 -5.10
CA ILE A 284 22.92 20.07 -5.06
C ILE A 284 22.58 19.65 -6.49
N ASN A 285 23.18 18.53 -6.93
CA ASN A 285 22.95 18.00 -8.27
C ASN A 285 23.13 16.49 -8.29
N TYR A 286 22.03 15.76 -8.10
CA TYR A 286 22.01 14.31 -8.21
C TYR A 286 20.65 13.82 -8.72
N ASN A 287 20.62 12.58 -9.15
CA ASN A 287 19.38 11.96 -9.62
C ASN A 287 19.09 10.66 -8.91
N VAL A 288 17.82 10.31 -8.90
CA VAL A 288 17.31 9.05 -8.31
C VAL A 288 16.43 8.36 -9.34
N THR A 289 16.79 7.14 -9.71
CA THR A 289 15.98 6.27 -10.55
C THR A 289 15.44 5.13 -9.68
N LYS A 290 14.15 4.82 -9.80
CA LYS A 290 13.51 3.72 -9.08
C LYS A 290 12.76 2.82 -10.05
N PHE A 291 12.81 1.52 -9.79
CA PHE A 291 12.04 0.49 -10.47
C PHE A 291 11.37 -0.41 -9.44
N ASP A 292 10.11 -0.78 -9.66
CA ASP A 292 9.39 -1.79 -8.90
C ASP A 292 8.56 -2.62 -9.88
N PHE A 293 8.81 -3.90 -9.93
CA PHE A 293 8.07 -4.87 -10.74
C PHE A 293 7.50 -5.94 -9.84
N ARG A 294 6.21 -6.23 -10.01
CA ARG A 294 5.49 -7.25 -9.25
C ARG A 294 4.62 -8.05 -10.19
N GLU A 295 4.70 -9.36 -10.11
CA GLU A 295 3.86 -10.28 -10.85
C GLU A 295 3.10 -11.18 -9.90
N TYR A 296 1.84 -11.40 -10.19
CA TYR A 296 0.94 -12.25 -9.44
C TYR A 296 0.28 -13.22 -10.40
N ARG A 297 0.33 -14.51 -10.11
CA ARG A 297 -0.28 -15.53 -10.97
C ARG A 297 -0.76 -16.75 -10.21
N LYS A 298 -1.78 -17.37 -10.75
CA LYS A 298 -2.22 -18.70 -10.36
C LYS A 298 -1.26 -19.73 -10.96
N ILE A 299 -0.75 -20.66 -10.15
CA ILE A 299 0.17 -21.71 -10.60
C ILE A 299 -0.61 -22.97 -10.94
N VAL A 300 -1.30 -23.57 -9.96
CA VAL A 300 -2.12 -24.76 -10.11
C VAL A 300 -3.17 -24.82 -9.01
N GLY A 301 -4.39 -25.24 -9.35
CA GLY A 301 -5.49 -25.27 -8.38
C GLY A 301 -5.70 -23.91 -7.75
N ASN A 302 -5.62 -23.82 -6.42
CA ASN A 302 -5.70 -22.57 -5.65
C ASN A 302 -4.32 -22.11 -5.10
N LEU A 303 -3.23 -22.62 -5.68
CA LEU A 303 -1.88 -22.15 -5.37
C LEU A 303 -1.55 -20.95 -6.25
N PHE A 304 -1.14 -19.86 -5.61
CA PHE A 304 -0.74 -18.61 -6.25
C PHE A 304 0.71 -18.28 -5.94
N SER A 305 1.32 -17.46 -6.79
CA SER A 305 2.66 -16.91 -6.55
C SER A 305 2.66 -15.39 -6.69
N LYS A 306 3.59 -14.77 -5.95
CA LYS A 306 3.93 -13.35 -6.04
C LYS A 306 5.43 -13.25 -6.25
N TRP A 307 5.82 -12.45 -7.21
CA TRP A 307 7.22 -12.14 -7.50
C TRP A 307 7.40 -10.64 -7.46
N ARG A 308 8.46 -10.18 -6.82
CA ARG A 308 8.81 -8.75 -6.80
C ARG A 308 10.29 -8.55 -7.04
N PHE A 309 10.60 -7.55 -7.87
CA PHE A 309 11.94 -7.04 -8.09
C PHE A 309 11.90 -5.53 -7.93
N SER A 310 12.73 -4.99 -7.06
CA SER A 310 12.80 -3.55 -6.83
C SER A 310 14.25 -3.10 -6.80
N ALA A 311 14.51 -1.94 -7.40
CA ALA A 311 15.84 -1.34 -7.44
C ALA A 311 15.75 0.17 -7.35
N ARG A 312 16.75 0.78 -6.69
CA ARG A 312 16.92 2.22 -6.63
C ARG A 312 18.37 2.57 -6.90
N PHE A 313 18.57 3.55 -7.77
CA PHE A 313 19.88 4.05 -8.17
C PHE A 313 19.95 5.54 -7.86
N THR A 314 20.88 5.96 -7.02
CA THR A 314 21.14 7.37 -6.74
C THR A 314 22.53 7.72 -7.29
N ASN A 315 22.56 8.66 -8.24
CA ASN A 315 23.76 9.05 -8.96
C ASN A 315 23.95 10.57 -8.89
N GLY A 316 25.18 11.01 -8.68
CA GLY A 316 25.56 12.41 -8.57
C GLY A 316 27.01 12.52 -8.12
N ASN A 317 27.57 13.71 -8.08
CA ASN A 317 28.94 13.91 -7.57
C ASN A 317 28.93 13.72 -6.05
N GLU A 318 28.07 14.43 -5.37
CA GLU A 318 27.86 14.34 -3.93
C GLU A 318 26.41 13.95 -3.68
N ILE A 319 26.18 12.92 -2.87
CA ILE A 319 24.87 12.40 -2.50
C ILE A 319 24.76 12.50 -0.98
N PRO A 320 23.76 13.23 -0.45
CA PRO A 320 23.60 13.34 1.00
C PRO A 320 23.16 12.02 1.61
N PHE A 321 23.59 11.72 2.85
CA PHE A 321 23.23 10.49 3.54
C PHE A 321 21.74 10.34 3.80
N TYR A 322 20.99 11.44 3.90
CA TYR A 322 19.54 11.38 4.06
C TYR A 322 18.82 10.82 2.82
N ASP A 323 19.51 10.73 1.67
CA ASP A 323 18.96 10.13 0.43
C ASP A 323 19.65 8.81 0.04
N TYR A 324 20.42 8.22 0.96
CA TYR A 324 20.91 6.85 0.79
C TYR A 324 19.76 5.85 0.95
N SER A 325 19.89 4.72 0.26
CA SER A 325 19.01 3.58 0.42
C SER A 325 19.42 2.76 1.63
N ILE A 326 18.46 2.40 2.48
CA ILE A 326 18.73 1.65 3.70
C ILE A 326 17.83 0.40 3.72
N LEU A 327 18.42 -0.79 3.50
CA LEU A 327 17.72 -2.04 3.76
C LEU A 327 17.53 -2.21 5.27
N GLY A 328 16.34 -2.61 5.66
CA GLY A 328 15.86 -2.63 7.04
C GLY A 328 15.00 -1.41 7.39
N ILE A 329 14.94 -0.38 6.52
CA ILE A 329 14.07 0.79 6.66
C ILE A 329 13.23 1.01 5.41
N ASP A 330 13.88 1.28 4.26
CA ASP A 330 13.19 1.56 2.98
C ASP A 330 12.58 0.29 2.38
N GLU A 331 13.33 -0.80 2.46
CA GLU A 331 12.90 -2.16 2.13
C GLU A 331 13.38 -3.11 3.21
N LYS A 332 12.66 -4.21 3.43
CA LYS A 332 12.97 -5.17 4.49
C LYS A 332 13.09 -6.58 3.92
N VAL A 333 14.21 -7.23 4.20
CA VAL A 333 14.38 -8.66 3.99
C VAL A 333 13.87 -9.37 5.25
N ARG A 334 12.83 -10.19 5.13
CA ARG A 334 12.24 -10.92 6.27
C ARG A 334 13.26 -11.89 6.87
N GLY A 335 13.35 -11.93 8.21
CA GLY A 335 14.43 -12.59 8.95
C GLY A 335 15.65 -11.70 9.22
N TYR A 336 15.66 -10.46 8.70
CA TYR A 336 16.79 -9.53 8.81
C TYR A 336 16.39 -8.14 9.31
N PHE A 337 15.34 -8.04 10.11
CA PHE A 337 14.74 -6.76 10.53
C PHE A 337 15.63 -5.89 11.42
N THR A 338 16.53 -6.53 12.19
CA THR A 338 17.35 -5.80 13.17
C THR A 338 18.63 -5.20 12.61
N ARG A 339 19.02 -5.59 11.40
CA ARG A 339 20.27 -5.12 10.78
C ARG A 339 19.96 -4.18 9.63
N LYS A 340 20.70 -3.07 9.58
CA LYS A 340 20.60 -2.06 8.54
C LYS A 340 21.84 -2.12 7.67
N THR A 341 21.65 -2.12 6.35
CA THR A 341 22.72 -1.87 5.39
C THR A 341 22.35 -0.66 4.56
N GLU A 342 23.30 0.19 4.25
CA GLU A 342 23.06 1.39 3.46
C GLU A 342 23.98 1.49 2.26
N GLY A 343 23.58 2.29 1.27
CA GLY A 343 24.34 2.57 0.06
C GLY A 343 23.61 3.55 -0.86
N ASN A 344 24.28 3.94 -1.94
CA ASN A 344 23.68 4.78 -2.96
C ASN A 344 22.62 4.04 -3.79
N HIS A 345 22.82 2.74 -3.97
CA HIS A 345 21.92 1.86 -4.71
C HIS A 345 21.39 0.76 -3.82
N PHE A 346 20.19 0.28 -4.11
CA PHE A 346 19.72 -0.98 -3.54
C PHE A 346 19.09 -1.88 -4.60
N TYR A 347 19.09 -3.17 -4.29
CA TYR A 347 18.46 -4.23 -5.07
C TYR A 347 17.68 -5.13 -4.11
N PHE A 348 16.47 -5.46 -4.48
CA PHE A 348 15.61 -6.33 -3.70
C PHE A 348 14.83 -7.27 -4.60
N ALA A 349 14.73 -8.53 -4.19
CA ALA A 349 13.91 -9.55 -4.82
C ALA A 349 13.12 -10.30 -3.75
N SER A 350 11.88 -10.65 -4.05
CA SER A 350 11.03 -11.46 -3.19
C SER A 350 10.20 -12.43 -4.03
N ALA A 351 10.05 -13.64 -3.52
CA ALA A 351 9.15 -14.66 -4.06
C ALA A 351 8.27 -15.18 -2.93
N GLU A 352 6.97 -15.32 -3.19
CA GLU A 352 6.00 -15.83 -2.23
C GLU A 352 5.02 -16.77 -2.92
N PHE A 353 4.77 -17.91 -2.29
CA PHE A 353 3.74 -18.86 -2.69
C PHE A 353 2.68 -18.90 -1.61
N PHE A 354 1.41 -18.74 -1.97
CA PHE A 354 0.33 -18.68 -1.00
C PHE A 354 -0.89 -19.51 -1.44
N TYR A 355 -1.56 -20.06 -0.44
CA TYR A 355 -2.71 -20.92 -0.62
C TYR A 355 -3.83 -20.49 0.32
N PRO A 356 -5.09 -20.33 -0.14
CA PRO A 356 -6.22 -20.00 0.73
C PRO A 356 -6.58 -21.21 1.63
N ILE A 357 -6.60 -20.99 2.94
CA ILE A 357 -7.16 -21.91 3.93
C ILE A 357 -8.66 -21.66 4.06
N ILE A 358 -9.04 -20.38 4.12
CA ILE A 358 -10.41 -19.88 4.09
C ILE A 358 -10.48 -18.92 2.92
N GLU A 359 -11.31 -19.24 1.95
CA GLU A 359 -11.62 -18.33 0.85
C GLU A 359 -12.47 -17.16 1.35
N GLU A 360 -13.04 -16.42 0.46
CA GLU A 360 -13.81 -15.23 0.79
C GLU A 360 -15.04 -15.57 1.69
N LEU A 361 -15.10 -14.89 2.85
CA LEU A 361 -16.22 -14.94 3.77
C LEU A 361 -16.68 -13.50 4.04
N ASN A 362 -17.90 -13.16 3.65
CA ASN A 362 -18.49 -11.87 3.95
C ASN A 362 -19.17 -11.94 5.33
N LEU A 363 -18.75 -11.08 6.24
CA LEU A 363 -19.30 -10.96 7.58
C LEU A 363 -19.98 -9.62 7.75
N ASN A 364 -21.13 -9.66 8.42
CA ASN A 364 -21.91 -8.50 8.79
C ASN A 364 -22.26 -8.58 10.28
N PHE A 365 -21.94 -7.52 11.03
CA PHE A 365 -22.17 -7.40 12.46
C PHE A 365 -23.24 -6.36 12.79
N ASP A 366 -24.27 -6.21 11.96
CA ASP A 366 -25.36 -5.21 12.08
C ASP A 366 -26.10 -5.25 13.41
N PHE A 367 -25.91 -6.31 14.19
CA PHE A 367 -26.50 -6.43 15.53
C PHE A 367 -25.85 -5.52 16.59
N ILE A 368 -24.78 -4.77 16.28
CA ILE A 368 -24.10 -3.85 17.19
C ILE A 368 -24.72 -2.45 17.03
N PRO A 369 -25.56 -1.97 17.97
CA PRO A 369 -26.46 -0.84 17.72
C PRO A 369 -25.82 0.56 17.79
N ILE A 370 -24.55 0.71 18.14
CA ILE A 370 -23.89 2.00 18.37
C ILE A 370 -22.94 2.38 17.25
N ILE A 371 -22.47 1.39 16.50
CA ILE A 371 -21.47 1.56 15.46
C ILE A 371 -22.18 1.66 14.11
N PRO A 372 -21.80 2.62 13.24
CA PRO A 372 -22.37 2.69 11.89
C PRO A 372 -22.20 1.35 11.13
N GLU A 373 -23.24 0.90 10.47
CA GLU A 373 -23.26 -0.37 9.72
C GLU A 373 -22.10 -0.49 8.72
N GLN A 374 -21.70 0.64 8.12
CA GLN A 374 -20.59 0.69 7.17
C GLN A 374 -19.24 0.28 7.79
N LEU A 375 -19.09 0.36 9.12
CA LEU A 375 -17.90 -0.08 9.85
C LEU A 375 -17.97 -1.55 10.30
N LEU A 376 -19.13 -2.19 10.15
CA LEU A 376 -19.42 -3.53 10.65
C LEU A 376 -19.44 -4.59 9.55
N LYS A 377 -19.12 -4.22 8.32
CA LYS A 377 -19.10 -5.11 7.15
C LYS A 377 -17.66 -5.43 6.75
N PHE A 378 -17.36 -6.73 6.65
CA PHE A 378 -16.00 -7.21 6.40
C PHE A 378 -16.01 -8.34 5.37
N ARG A 379 -14.97 -8.35 4.54
CA ARG A 379 -14.58 -9.47 3.70
C ARG A 379 -13.36 -10.12 4.30
N ILE A 380 -13.48 -11.35 4.79
CA ILE A 380 -12.40 -12.08 5.46
C ILE A 380 -11.90 -13.21 4.59
N ALA A 381 -10.59 -13.43 4.59
CA ALA A 381 -9.96 -14.61 4.00
C ALA A 381 -8.67 -14.94 4.75
N LEU A 382 -8.31 -16.21 4.83
CA LEU A 382 -7.10 -16.68 5.50
C LEU A 382 -6.22 -17.44 4.50
N TYR A 383 -4.96 -17.04 4.40
CA TYR A 383 -3.95 -17.68 3.55
C TYR A 383 -2.80 -18.19 4.38
N THR A 384 -2.26 -19.33 3.97
CA THR A 384 -0.91 -19.75 4.36
C THR A 384 0.08 -19.38 3.26
N GLN A 385 1.31 -19.10 3.62
CA GLN A 385 2.32 -18.67 2.67
C GLN A 385 3.71 -19.20 3.01
N ALA A 386 4.52 -19.43 1.96
CA ALA A 386 5.95 -19.64 2.02
C ALA A 386 6.63 -18.54 1.23
N PHE A 387 7.74 -18.01 1.72
CA PHE A 387 8.41 -16.89 1.09
C PHE A 387 9.93 -17.00 1.13
N GLY A 388 10.58 -16.28 0.21
CA GLY A 388 12.01 -16.04 0.19
C GLY A 388 12.30 -14.64 -0.30
N ASP A 389 13.15 -13.91 0.42
CA ASP A 389 13.57 -12.56 0.13
C ASP A 389 15.08 -12.49 -0.01
N ALA A 390 15.58 -11.63 -0.87
CA ALA A 390 16.99 -11.31 -0.98
C ALA A 390 17.18 -9.82 -1.29
N GLY A 391 18.20 -9.20 -0.72
CA GLY A 391 18.49 -7.81 -1.00
C GLY A 391 19.90 -7.41 -0.65
N THR A 392 20.37 -6.31 -1.24
CA THR A 392 21.67 -5.71 -0.95
C THR A 392 21.65 -4.23 -1.20
N THR A 393 22.56 -3.51 -0.55
CA THR A 393 22.89 -2.13 -0.88
C THR A 393 24.29 -2.06 -1.47
N GLN A 394 24.55 -1.03 -2.27
CA GLN A 394 25.82 -0.83 -2.95
C GLN A 394 26.23 0.64 -2.89
N TYR A 395 27.45 0.92 -2.48
CA TYR A 395 28.04 2.24 -2.64
C TYR A 395 28.52 2.45 -4.08
N LYS A 396 28.44 3.68 -4.56
CA LYS A 396 28.73 4.08 -5.95
C LYS A 396 30.04 3.53 -6.51
N HIS A 397 31.08 3.45 -5.68
CA HIS A 397 32.43 3.01 -6.10
C HIS A 397 32.73 1.55 -5.80
N GLN A 398 31.74 0.79 -5.34
CA GLN A 398 31.92 -0.62 -5.03
C GLN A 398 31.26 -1.49 -6.10
N PRO A 399 31.92 -2.58 -6.53
CA PRO A 399 31.27 -3.53 -7.43
C PRO A 399 30.12 -4.25 -6.74
N LEU A 400 29.08 -4.55 -7.49
CA LEU A 400 28.00 -5.43 -7.03
C LEU A 400 28.57 -6.84 -6.83
N SER A 401 28.36 -7.42 -5.66
CA SER A 401 28.82 -8.76 -5.33
C SER A 401 27.71 -9.59 -4.71
N LEU A 402 27.51 -10.80 -5.19
CA LEU A 402 26.50 -11.74 -4.68
C LEU A 402 26.72 -12.07 -3.20
N ASN A 403 27.97 -12.07 -2.72
CA ASN A 403 28.29 -12.33 -1.31
C ASN A 403 27.79 -11.24 -0.34
N ARG A 404 27.32 -10.11 -0.85
CA ARG A 404 26.75 -9.03 -0.03
C ARG A 404 25.23 -9.11 0.08
N PHE A 405 24.60 -10.02 -0.67
CA PHE A 405 23.16 -10.21 -0.53
C PHE A 405 22.86 -10.84 0.82
N ILE A 406 21.98 -10.18 1.56
CA ILE A 406 21.30 -10.76 2.68
C ILE A 406 20.06 -11.46 2.18
N SER A 407 19.72 -12.59 2.74
CA SER A 407 18.54 -13.34 2.36
C SER A 407 17.84 -13.94 3.55
N GLY A 408 16.53 -14.10 3.43
CA GLY A 408 15.72 -14.75 4.42
C GLY A 408 14.55 -15.49 3.79
N TYR A 409 14.08 -16.52 4.46
CA TYR A 409 12.96 -17.35 4.00
C TYR A 409 12.13 -17.80 5.18
N GLY A 410 10.90 -18.18 4.92
CA GLY A 410 10.02 -18.59 6.00
C GLY A 410 8.63 -18.99 5.55
N LEU A 411 7.80 -19.17 6.57
CA LEU A 411 6.38 -19.50 6.42
C LEU A 411 5.54 -18.48 7.18
N GLY A 412 4.29 -18.32 6.77
CA GLY A 412 3.40 -17.38 7.43
C GLY A 412 1.92 -17.66 7.21
N LEU A 413 1.13 -16.91 7.95
CA LEU A 413 -0.31 -16.81 7.80
C LEU A 413 -0.68 -15.36 7.53
N THR A 414 -1.56 -15.15 6.56
CA THR A 414 -2.11 -13.84 6.23
C THR A 414 -3.61 -13.87 6.40
N LEU A 415 -4.13 -13.07 7.32
CA LEU A 415 -5.55 -12.84 7.53
C LEU A 415 -5.95 -11.52 6.87
N LEU A 416 -6.80 -11.59 5.87
CA LEU A 416 -7.43 -10.43 5.27
C LEU A 416 -8.65 -10.04 6.07
N VAL A 417 -8.77 -8.77 6.43
CA VAL A 417 -9.93 -8.16 7.08
C VAL A 417 -10.26 -6.90 6.28
N LEU A 418 -10.70 -7.14 5.04
CA LEU A 418 -10.96 -6.06 4.11
C LEU A 418 -12.30 -5.35 4.43
N PRO A 419 -12.42 -4.07 4.17
CA PRO A 419 -11.48 -3.20 3.48
C PRO A 419 -10.42 -2.54 4.38
N TYR A 420 -10.26 -2.95 5.65
CA TYR A 420 -9.51 -2.18 6.63
C TYR A 420 -8.05 -2.62 6.79
N ASN A 421 -7.83 -3.92 7.02
CA ASN A 421 -6.51 -4.40 7.43
C ASN A 421 -6.15 -5.74 6.79
N ILE A 422 -4.85 -5.97 6.72
CA ILE A 422 -4.24 -7.27 6.45
C ILE A 422 -3.30 -7.55 7.61
N LEU A 423 -3.56 -8.64 8.31
CA LEU A 423 -2.75 -9.10 9.43
C LEU A 423 -1.86 -10.22 8.95
N ARG A 424 -0.58 -10.14 9.27
CA ARG A 424 0.40 -11.16 8.89
C ARG A 424 1.19 -11.61 10.10
N ILE A 425 1.33 -12.92 10.24
CA ILE A 425 2.18 -13.57 11.22
C ILE A 425 3.13 -14.48 10.47
N GLU A 426 4.43 -14.21 10.55
CA GLU A 426 5.44 -14.94 9.81
C GLU A 426 6.56 -15.42 10.75
N TYR A 427 7.12 -16.58 10.43
CA TYR A 427 8.33 -17.10 11.04
C TYR A 427 9.41 -17.16 9.97
N ALA A 428 10.47 -16.41 10.16
CA ALA A 428 11.55 -16.23 9.20
C ALA A 428 12.90 -16.68 9.75
N LEU A 429 13.73 -17.17 8.83
CA LEU A 429 15.13 -17.50 9.06
C LEU A 429 15.98 -16.65 8.11
N ASP A 430 17.09 -16.11 8.61
CA ASP A 430 18.08 -15.47 7.75
C ASP A 430 19.15 -16.46 7.26
N ASN A 431 20.01 -16.02 6.34
CA ASN A 431 21.13 -16.82 5.82
C ASN A 431 22.24 -17.12 6.84
N PHE A 432 22.15 -16.62 8.07
CA PHE A 432 23.05 -16.89 9.17
C PHE A 432 22.43 -17.83 10.22
N GLY A 433 21.18 -18.27 10.02
CA GLY A 433 20.45 -19.15 10.94
C GLY A 433 19.76 -18.43 12.10
N ASN A 434 19.70 -17.08 12.07
CA ASN A 434 18.90 -16.36 13.05
C ASN A 434 17.41 -16.53 12.75
N LYS A 435 16.60 -16.51 13.81
CA LYS A 435 15.17 -16.75 13.78
C LYS A 435 14.41 -15.50 14.19
N GLU A 436 13.33 -15.20 13.51
CA GLU A 436 12.52 -14.02 13.81
C GLU A 436 11.03 -14.31 13.64
N TRP A 437 10.23 -13.82 14.60
CA TRP A 437 8.78 -13.71 14.46
C TRP A 437 8.43 -12.32 13.98
N ILE A 438 7.65 -12.25 12.91
CA ILE A 438 7.22 -11.01 12.28
C ILE A 438 5.72 -10.89 12.45
N PHE A 439 5.30 -9.77 13.03
CA PHE A 439 3.89 -9.36 13.11
C PHE A 439 3.76 -8.08 12.32
N ASP A 440 3.00 -8.11 11.24
CA ASP A 440 2.83 -6.98 10.34
C ASP A 440 1.35 -6.66 10.10
N LEU A 441 1.08 -5.38 9.98
CA LEU A 441 -0.22 -4.83 9.61
C LEU A 441 -0.07 -4.18 8.23
N GLY A 442 -0.65 -4.80 7.23
CA GLY A 442 -0.57 -4.32 5.85
C GLY A 442 -0.08 -5.37 4.87
N ILE A 443 0.22 -4.94 3.66
CA ILE A 443 0.65 -5.81 2.55
C ILE A 443 2.19 -5.83 2.52
N SER A 444 2.81 -7.00 2.33
CA SER A 444 4.28 -7.13 2.32
C SER A 444 4.96 -6.54 1.08
N PHE A 445 4.21 -6.24 0.04
CA PHE A 445 4.71 -5.67 -1.20
C PHE A 445 4.13 -4.29 -1.48
#